data_7c66266a74a4ec9d136c896af74d3b2d
#
_entry.id   7c66266a74a4ec9d136c896af74d3b2d
#
_cell.length_a   1.000
_cell.length_b   1.000
_cell.length_c   1.000
_cell.angle_alpha   90.00
_cell.angle_beta   90.00
_cell.angle_gamma   90.00
#
_symmetry.space_group_name_H-M   'P 1'
#
loop_
_entity.id
_entity.type
_entity.pdbx_description
1 polymer ?
#
loop_
_entity_poly.entity_id
_entity_poly.type
_entity_poly.pdbx_seq_one_letter_code
_entity_poly.pdbx_strand_id
1 'polypeptide(L)'
;MTTYKEINGTNIEAVSSDPANPVEGQVWYNTTDNVLKGHILTGAGSWSTGGTLNTARWIYTHGAGTQTAGLVYGGENGPGAVTEAYNGTSWTEVNDLNTAGKAMGGGGAYTSALTAGGSGRL
;
A
#
# COMPACT_ATOMS: atom_id res chain seq x y z
N MET A 1 18.59 6.07 39.36
CA MET A 1 18.18 6.20 37.95
C MET A 1 19.06 7.26 37.31
N THR A 2 19.91 6.90 36.37
CA THR A 2 20.78 7.86 35.68
C THR A 2 20.02 8.36 34.46
N THR A 3 19.52 9.58 34.53
CA THR A 3 18.82 10.26 33.44
C THR A 3 19.86 10.91 32.55
N TYR A 4 19.94 10.51 31.28
CA TYR A 4 20.69 11.26 30.28
C TYR A 4 19.92 12.55 29.96
N LYS A 5 20.54 13.68 30.22
CA LYS A 5 19.96 14.98 29.94
C LYS A 5 19.87 15.21 28.45
N GLU A 6 18.68 15.52 28.07
CA GLU A 6 18.21 16.20 26.87
C GLU A 6 19.14 16.27 25.64
N ILE A 7 18.78 15.49 24.63
CA ILE A 7 18.99 15.93 23.25
C ILE A 7 17.64 16.53 22.81
N ASN A 8 17.59 17.84 22.62
CA ASN A 8 16.37 18.59 22.22
C ASN A 8 15.16 18.47 23.17
N GLY A 9 15.39 18.48 24.47
CA GLY A 9 14.31 18.51 25.44
C GLY A 9 13.62 17.17 25.73
N THR A 10 14.10 16.06 25.18
CA THR A 10 13.52 14.74 25.42
C THR A 10 14.46 13.89 26.26
N ASN A 11 14.01 13.43 27.42
CA ASN A 11 14.77 12.51 28.26
C ASN A 11 14.66 11.08 27.71
N ILE A 12 15.81 10.42 27.55
CA ILE A 12 15.82 8.97 27.29
C ILE A 12 15.69 8.27 28.65
N GLU A 13 14.62 7.51 28.81
CA GLU A 13 14.37 6.75 30.03
C GLU A 13 15.33 5.56 30.11
N ALA A 14 15.94 5.36 31.29
CA ALA A 14 16.77 4.20 31.57
C ALA A 14 15.98 3.18 32.40
N VAL A 15 15.76 2.01 31.87
CA VAL A 15 14.95 0.95 32.47
C VAL A 15 15.75 -0.36 32.56
N SER A 16 15.41 -1.21 33.53
CA SER A 16 16.08 -2.51 33.71
C SER A 16 15.46 -3.62 32.84
N SER A 17 14.28 -3.35 32.25
CA SER A 17 13.59 -4.26 31.33
C SER A 17 12.86 -3.43 30.28
N ASP A 18 12.65 -4.02 29.11
CA ASP A 18 11.93 -3.33 28.06
C ASP A 18 10.47 -3.04 28.49
N PRO A 19 9.91 -1.87 28.10
CA PRO A 19 8.51 -1.56 28.36
C PRO A 19 7.57 -2.63 27.80
N ALA A 20 6.57 -3.06 28.59
CA ALA A 20 5.63 -4.09 28.17
C ALA A 20 4.73 -3.65 27.00
N ASN A 21 4.45 -2.34 26.90
CA ASN A 21 3.64 -1.75 25.84
C ASN A 21 4.32 -0.47 25.34
N PRO A 22 5.39 -0.57 24.56
CA PRO A 22 6.08 0.62 24.06
C PRO A 22 5.19 1.31 23.00
N VAL A 23 5.23 2.64 23.00
CA VAL A 23 4.55 3.43 21.96
C VAL A 23 5.46 3.62 20.74
N GLU A 24 4.86 3.84 19.59
CA GLU A 24 5.61 4.09 18.36
C GLU A 24 6.55 5.30 18.52
N GLY A 25 7.81 5.12 18.10
CA GLY A 25 8.85 6.13 18.23
C GLY A 25 9.45 6.25 19.64
N GLN A 26 8.99 5.47 20.62
CA GLN A 26 9.58 5.46 21.95
C GLN A 26 11.01 4.94 21.90
N VAL A 27 11.91 5.65 22.60
CA VAL A 27 13.32 5.29 22.74
C VAL A 27 13.66 5.15 24.22
N TRP A 28 14.37 4.09 24.60
CA TRP A 28 14.83 3.85 25.98
C TRP A 28 16.22 3.22 26.02
N TYR A 29 16.88 3.35 27.13
CA TYR A 29 18.14 2.65 27.40
C TYR A 29 17.88 1.48 28.33
N ASN A 30 18.11 0.27 27.87
CA ASN A 30 17.99 -0.93 28.69
C ASN A 30 19.31 -1.12 29.46
N THR A 31 19.24 -0.98 30.79
CA THR A 31 20.42 -1.05 31.68
C THR A 31 20.89 -2.48 31.92
N THR A 32 20.05 -3.48 31.68
CA THR A 32 20.42 -4.91 31.79
C THR A 32 21.21 -5.34 30.56
N ASP A 33 20.72 -4.97 29.38
CA ASP A 33 21.38 -5.33 28.11
C ASP A 33 22.49 -4.33 27.71
N ASN A 34 22.55 -3.17 28.39
CA ASN A 34 23.44 -2.06 28.09
C ASN A 34 23.33 -1.52 26.65
N VAL A 35 22.10 -1.44 26.14
CA VAL A 35 21.83 -0.96 24.78
C VAL A 35 20.73 0.08 24.73
N LEU A 36 20.82 0.97 23.76
CA LEU A 36 19.74 1.88 23.38
C LEU A 36 18.78 1.11 22.47
N LYS A 37 17.49 1.14 22.80
CA LYS A 37 16.42 0.49 22.04
C LYS A 37 15.39 1.50 21.59
N GLY A 38 14.73 1.21 20.50
CA GLY A 38 13.62 2.00 19.98
C GLY A 38 12.49 1.12 19.48
N HIS A 39 11.26 1.54 19.72
CA HIS A 39 10.08 0.87 19.16
C HIS A 39 9.68 1.53 17.85
N ILE A 40 9.82 0.77 16.78
CA ILE A 40 9.31 1.14 15.46
C ILE A 40 8.21 0.15 15.08
N LEU A 41 7.12 0.63 14.54
CA LEU A 41 6.15 -0.26 13.91
C LEU A 41 6.79 -0.85 12.64
N THR A 42 7.38 -2.02 12.78
CA THR A 42 7.66 -2.83 11.62
C THR A 42 6.34 -3.47 11.19
N GLY A 43 5.58 -2.76 10.39
CA GLY A 43 4.45 -3.36 9.69
C GLY A 43 4.96 -4.52 8.86
N ALA A 44 4.82 -5.73 9.35
CA ALA A 44 4.96 -6.90 8.52
C ALA A 44 3.84 -6.83 7.49
N GLY A 45 4.17 -6.35 6.30
CA GLY A 45 3.23 -6.41 5.18
C GLY A 45 2.83 -7.85 4.96
N SER A 46 1.53 -8.12 4.95
CA SER A 46 1.00 -9.43 4.59
C SER A 46 0.17 -9.31 3.32
N TRP A 47 0.31 -10.28 2.45
CA TRP A 47 -0.54 -10.40 1.27
C TRP A 47 -1.68 -11.36 1.59
N SER A 48 -2.89 -10.95 1.27
CA SER A 48 -4.07 -11.81 1.33
C SER A 48 -4.74 -11.86 -0.04
N THR A 49 -5.43 -12.94 -0.33
CA THR A 49 -6.21 -13.05 -1.56
C THR A 49 -7.40 -12.09 -1.47
N GLY A 50 -7.50 -11.20 -2.45
CA GLY A 50 -8.64 -10.32 -2.64
C GLY A 50 -9.73 -10.94 -3.51
N GLY A 51 -10.76 -10.18 -3.85
CA GLY A 51 -11.79 -10.57 -4.81
C GLY A 51 -11.21 -10.81 -6.20
N THR A 52 -11.79 -11.77 -6.92
CA THR A 52 -11.43 -12.08 -8.31
C THR A 52 -12.06 -11.06 -9.27
N LEU A 53 -11.32 -10.65 -10.29
CA LEU A 53 -11.86 -9.87 -11.40
C LEU A 53 -13.00 -10.63 -12.08
N ASN A 54 -14.02 -9.91 -12.55
CA ASN A 54 -15.13 -10.50 -13.29
C ASN A 54 -14.70 -11.00 -14.68
N THR A 55 -13.78 -10.28 -15.30
CA THR A 55 -13.25 -10.64 -16.62
C THR A 55 -11.77 -10.98 -16.50
N ALA A 56 -11.44 -12.26 -16.69
CA ALA A 56 -10.07 -12.74 -16.63
C ALA A 56 -9.24 -12.16 -17.80
N ARG A 57 -8.14 -11.49 -17.46
CA ARG A 57 -7.22 -10.90 -18.43
C ARG A 57 -5.85 -10.64 -17.81
N TRP A 58 -4.85 -10.46 -18.63
CA TRP A 58 -3.53 -10.09 -18.16
C TRP A 58 -3.46 -8.58 -17.94
N ILE A 59 -3.24 -8.17 -16.69
CA ILE A 59 -3.05 -6.78 -16.32
C ILE A 59 -1.55 -6.54 -16.18
N TYR A 60 -0.94 -5.86 -17.11
CA TYR A 60 0.50 -5.64 -17.08
C TYR A 60 0.95 -4.64 -16.02
N THR A 61 0.28 -3.53 -15.83
CA THR A 61 0.67 -2.51 -14.84
C THR A 61 -0.40 -1.43 -14.64
N HIS A 62 -1.68 -1.74 -14.84
CA HIS A 62 -2.67 -0.68 -14.98
C HIS A 62 -3.69 -0.72 -13.87
N GLY A 63 -3.58 0.26 -13.01
CA GLY A 63 -4.54 0.47 -11.95
C GLY A 63 -4.42 1.86 -11.38
N ALA A 64 -5.46 2.30 -10.71
CA ALA A 64 -5.54 3.56 -10.01
C ALA A 64 -6.35 3.40 -8.74
N GLY A 65 -6.21 4.33 -7.81
CA GLY A 65 -6.99 4.35 -6.58
C GLY A 65 -6.24 3.81 -5.36
N THR A 66 -7.00 3.30 -4.42
CA THR A 66 -6.53 2.80 -3.12
C THR A 66 -6.93 1.35 -2.91
N GLN A 67 -6.46 0.76 -1.82
CA GLN A 67 -6.81 -0.60 -1.40
C GLN A 67 -8.31 -0.84 -1.25
N THR A 68 -9.09 0.16 -0.93
CA THR A 68 -10.53 0.08 -0.71
C THR A 68 -11.38 0.73 -1.81
N ALA A 69 -10.74 1.41 -2.76
CA ALA A 69 -11.39 2.05 -3.89
C ALA A 69 -10.42 2.07 -5.08
N GLY A 70 -10.41 1.01 -5.85
CA GLY A 70 -9.46 0.80 -6.95
C GLY A 70 -10.12 0.68 -8.30
N LEU A 71 -9.36 0.95 -9.34
CA LEU A 71 -9.71 0.71 -10.74
C LEU A 71 -8.62 -0.12 -11.40
N VAL A 72 -9.06 -1.06 -12.24
CA VAL A 72 -8.20 -1.81 -13.17
C VAL A 72 -8.81 -1.70 -14.56
N TYR A 73 -8.02 -1.35 -15.54
CA TYR A 73 -8.49 -1.08 -16.89
C TYR A 73 -7.55 -1.65 -17.96
N GLY A 74 -8.13 -1.98 -19.12
CA GLY A 74 -7.38 -2.54 -20.25
C GLY A 74 -6.86 -3.95 -19.98
N GLY A 75 -5.84 -4.35 -20.70
CA GLY A 75 -5.16 -5.64 -20.54
C GLY A 75 -5.12 -6.45 -21.82
N GLU A 76 -4.62 -7.68 -21.72
CA GLU A 76 -4.47 -8.63 -22.82
C GLU A 76 -5.09 -9.99 -22.47
N ASN A 77 -5.31 -10.84 -23.50
CA ASN A 77 -6.01 -12.12 -23.39
C ASN A 77 -7.45 -12.01 -22.87
N GLY A 78 -8.11 -10.90 -23.19
CA GLY A 78 -9.49 -10.59 -22.87
C GLY A 78 -9.91 -9.33 -23.60
N PRO A 79 -11.10 -8.80 -23.34
CA PRO A 79 -11.51 -7.51 -23.89
C PRO A 79 -10.61 -6.39 -23.36
N GLY A 80 -9.76 -5.86 -24.22
CA GLY A 80 -8.73 -4.88 -23.83
C GLY A 80 -9.25 -3.49 -23.47
N ALA A 81 -10.55 -3.25 -23.51
CA ALA A 81 -11.17 -2.01 -23.09
C ALA A 81 -11.80 -2.07 -21.70
N VAL A 82 -12.05 -3.25 -21.18
CA VAL A 82 -12.81 -3.46 -19.93
C VAL A 82 -12.15 -2.74 -18.77
N THR A 83 -12.99 -2.07 -17.99
CA THR A 83 -12.62 -1.42 -16.73
C THR A 83 -13.43 -2.03 -15.60
N GLU A 84 -12.76 -2.39 -14.53
CA GLU A 84 -13.41 -2.88 -13.32
C GLU A 84 -13.03 -2.01 -12.10
N ALA A 85 -14.03 -1.78 -11.27
CA ALA A 85 -13.93 -1.00 -10.04
C ALA A 85 -13.95 -1.91 -8.82
N TYR A 86 -13.08 -1.66 -7.86
CA TYR A 86 -12.99 -2.35 -6.57
C TYR A 86 -13.54 -1.49 -5.45
N ASN A 87 -14.40 -2.04 -4.62
CA ASN A 87 -15.02 -1.35 -3.49
C ASN A 87 -14.44 -1.74 -2.12
N GLY A 88 -13.30 -2.43 -2.09
CA GLY A 88 -12.71 -2.99 -0.88
C GLY A 88 -13.09 -4.45 -0.62
N THR A 89 -14.06 -5.00 -1.36
CA THR A 89 -14.54 -6.38 -1.18
C THR A 89 -14.68 -7.12 -2.51
N SER A 90 -15.27 -6.49 -3.51
CA SER A 90 -15.58 -7.11 -4.79
C SER A 90 -15.26 -6.17 -5.97
N TRP A 91 -15.08 -6.77 -7.13
CA TRP A 91 -14.91 -6.08 -8.41
C TRP A 91 -16.24 -5.97 -9.13
N THR A 92 -16.47 -4.86 -9.78
CA THR A 92 -17.66 -4.60 -10.61
C THR A 92 -17.22 -3.96 -11.90
N GLU A 93 -17.70 -4.46 -13.05
CA GLU A 93 -17.45 -3.84 -14.34
C GLU A 93 -18.16 -2.49 -14.42
N VAL A 94 -17.43 -1.50 -14.92
CA VAL A 94 -17.88 -0.12 -15.10
C VAL A 94 -17.67 0.28 -16.56
N ASN A 95 -17.84 1.57 -16.88
CA ASN A 95 -17.67 2.03 -18.26
C ASN A 95 -16.28 1.71 -18.79
N ASP A 96 -16.24 1.14 -19.96
CA ASP A 96 -15.04 0.76 -20.68
C ASP A 96 -14.20 1.96 -21.15
N LEU A 97 -12.94 1.71 -21.41
CA LEU A 97 -12.09 2.63 -22.17
C LEU A 97 -12.65 2.84 -23.57
N ASN A 98 -12.55 4.07 -24.09
CA ASN A 98 -12.96 4.38 -25.47
C ASN A 98 -12.16 3.59 -26.52
N THR A 99 -10.95 3.19 -26.17
CA THR A 99 -10.06 2.43 -27.04
C THR A 99 -9.40 1.33 -26.25
N ALA A 100 -9.48 0.11 -26.75
CA ALA A 100 -8.78 -1.03 -26.16
C ALA A 100 -7.27 -0.80 -26.15
N GLY A 101 -6.59 -1.19 -25.08
CA GLY A 101 -5.15 -1.04 -24.98
C GLY A 101 -4.53 -1.95 -23.93
N LYS A 102 -3.24 -2.24 -24.14
CA LYS A 102 -2.38 -2.99 -23.25
C LYS A 102 -1.08 -2.24 -23.01
N ALA A 103 -0.38 -2.54 -21.91
CA ALA A 103 0.88 -1.91 -21.57
C ALA A 103 0.80 -0.37 -21.54
N MET A 104 -0.29 0.16 -21.06
CA MET A 104 -0.50 1.60 -20.85
C MET A 104 0.14 2.05 -19.54
N GLY A 105 0.51 3.31 -19.43
CA GLY A 105 0.82 3.94 -18.14
C GLY A 105 -0.42 4.60 -17.57
N GLY A 106 -0.57 4.60 -16.24
CA GLY A 106 -1.68 5.31 -15.65
C GLY A 106 -1.59 5.41 -14.13
N GLY A 107 -2.51 6.15 -13.56
CA GLY A 107 -2.62 6.38 -12.13
C GLY A 107 -3.71 7.38 -11.81
N GLY A 108 -3.81 7.74 -10.53
CA GLY A 108 -4.79 8.68 -10.04
C GLY A 108 -5.66 8.10 -8.93
N ALA A 109 -6.72 8.84 -8.60
CA ALA A 109 -7.73 8.38 -7.65
C ALA A 109 -8.83 7.61 -8.37
N TYR A 110 -9.61 6.83 -7.64
CA TYR A 110 -10.77 6.11 -8.14
C TYR A 110 -11.72 6.96 -8.99
N THR A 111 -11.94 8.21 -8.60
CA THR A 111 -12.86 9.13 -9.27
C THR A 111 -12.21 10.00 -10.35
N SER A 112 -10.87 9.95 -10.47
CA SER A 112 -10.10 10.79 -11.39
C SER A 112 -8.82 10.08 -11.82
N ALA A 113 -8.98 8.96 -12.49
CA ALA A 113 -7.87 8.22 -13.06
C ALA A 113 -7.55 8.68 -14.47
N LEU A 114 -6.28 8.63 -14.82
CA LEU A 114 -5.76 8.90 -16.17
C LEU A 114 -4.98 7.70 -16.66
N THR A 115 -5.16 7.36 -17.92
CA THR A 115 -4.31 6.39 -18.62
C THR A 115 -3.82 6.99 -19.94
N ALA A 116 -2.59 6.64 -20.31
CA ALA A 116 -1.96 7.14 -21.52
C ALA A 116 -0.98 6.12 -22.11
N GLY A 117 -0.74 6.23 -23.41
CA GLY A 117 0.19 5.36 -24.12
C GLY A 117 -0.36 3.96 -24.35
N GLY A 118 0.55 3.00 -24.34
CA GLY A 118 0.25 1.60 -24.59
C GLY A 118 0.35 1.18 -26.06
N SER A 119 0.44 -0.13 -26.28
CA SER A 119 0.29 -0.73 -27.58
C SER A 119 -1.15 -1.18 -27.75
N GLY A 120 -1.86 -0.59 -28.70
CA GLY A 120 -3.21 -1.00 -29.07
C GLY A 120 -3.16 -2.16 -30.01
N ARG A 121 -4.17 -2.85 -30.02
CA ARG A 121 -4.76 -3.76 -30.98
C ARG A 121 -4.77 -5.16 -30.59
N LEU A 122 -5.94 -5.45 -30.39
CA LEU A 122 -6.46 -6.82 -30.45
C LEU A 122 -6.97 -7.09 -31.85
#